data_a32b20dd2c8954948a652e548b247ac9
#
_entry.id   a32b20dd2c8954948a652e548b247ac9
#
_cell.length_a   1.000
_cell.length_b   1.000
_cell.length_c   1.000
_cell.angle_alpha   90.00
_cell.angle_beta   90.00
_cell.angle_gamma   90.00
#
_symmetry.space_group_name_H-M   'P 1'
#
loop_
_entity.id
_entity.type
_entity.pdbx_description
1 polymer ?
#
loop_
_entity_poly.entity_id
_entity_poly.type
_entity_poly.pdbx_seq_one_letter_code
_entity_poly.pdbx_strand_id
1 'polypeptide(L)'
;APANPGAHHSVLSVELVNAYADLVTRSGSAVAGTEWDYTGESPLVDARGWRLPRSAAHPSQLTDEALVGPDGEPVHLLLSTVLANGARWYVDHAHPEYSSPETTTPRDAMVWDAAGDLVAQAAAEHIGQAEGAPEVLVYKNNVDGKGQSYGAHENYLVARSLDFEELTAVLLPFFAARQVLVGAGRVGLGPAGERPGFQLSQRADYFEEPVGLETTIHRPIVNTRDEPHARPEAYRRLHVIIGDATLSQHATWLRMGMTALVLAMAEAGTAPRLTLDDPVAALQTISHDPGLRATVPLLERTADGPVRRHWTGLQILRSYLDAARAHCAAFGVTDPQTREVLEAWAIDLDDATADPLSLSDRADWAAKLRVLEGLRARAGADWTDPRLAMVDLQYADLRPARSLHRRLVAAGALRCGVTRASVAEAAHTPGAR
;
A
#
# COMPACT_ATOMS: atom_id res chain seq x y z
N ALA A 1 -21.35 1.43 -1.10
CA ALA A 1 -22.31 2.25 -0.36
C ALA A 1 -23.60 1.45 -0.23
N PRO A 2 -24.22 1.45 0.94
CA PRO A 2 -25.49 0.76 1.13
C PRO A 2 -26.56 1.39 0.24
N ALA A 3 -27.62 0.63 -0.02
CA ALA A 3 -28.87 1.16 -0.59
C ALA A 3 -29.49 2.28 0.28
N ASN A 4 -28.94 2.53 1.45
CA ASN A 4 -29.34 3.61 2.35
C ASN A 4 -28.32 4.78 2.26
N PRO A 5 -28.67 5.89 1.59
CA PRO A 5 -27.81 7.06 1.46
C PRO A 5 -27.53 7.80 2.78
N GLY A 6 -28.16 7.41 3.88
CA GLY A 6 -27.96 8.00 5.22
C GLY A 6 -26.95 7.26 6.12
N ALA A 7 -26.40 6.14 5.68
CA ALA A 7 -25.42 5.42 6.50
C ALA A 7 -24.07 6.14 6.49
N HIS A 8 -23.59 6.56 7.66
CA HIS A 8 -22.30 7.21 7.82
C HIS A 8 -21.16 6.18 7.72
N HIS A 9 -20.09 6.51 7.01
CA HIS A 9 -18.97 5.57 6.77
C HIS A 9 -18.36 5.04 8.07
N SER A 10 -18.19 5.89 9.07
CA SER A 10 -17.67 5.48 10.40
C SER A 10 -18.52 4.40 11.05
N VAL A 11 -19.86 4.50 10.97
CA VAL A 11 -20.76 3.50 11.53
C VAL A 11 -20.60 2.16 10.82
N LEU A 12 -20.55 2.18 9.49
CA LEU A 12 -20.36 0.95 8.71
C LEU A 12 -19.01 0.28 8.99
N SER A 13 -17.96 1.08 9.23
CA SER A 13 -16.64 0.54 9.57
C SER A 13 -16.63 -0.14 10.94
N VAL A 14 -17.30 0.46 11.91
CA VAL A 14 -17.50 -0.14 13.24
C VAL A 14 -18.32 -1.42 13.13
N GLU A 15 -19.42 -1.41 12.36
CA GLU A 15 -20.24 -2.60 12.11
C GLU A 15 -19.43 -3.74 11.49
N LEU A 16 -18.52 -3.44 10.53
CA LEU A 16 -17.63 -4.43 9.93
C LEU A 16 -16.66 -5.05 10.94
N VAL A 17 -16.07 -4.23 11.82
CA VAL A 17 -15.14 -4.73 12.86
C VAL A 17 -15.89 -5.65 13.83
N ASN A 18 -17.06 -5.23 14.29
CA ASN A 18 -17.90 -6.02 15.23
C ASN A 18 -18.44 -7.30 14.57
N ALA A 19 -18.86 -7.22 13.30
CA ALA A 19 -19.38 -8.37 12.56
C ALA A 19 -18.37 -9.51 12.43
N TYR A 20 -17.10 -9.18 12.18
CA TYR A 20 -16.05 -10.20 12.13
C TYR A 20 -15.77 -10.80 13.51
N ALA A 21 -15.73 -9.97 14.56
CA ALA A 21 -15.55 -10.44 15.93
C ALA A 21 -16.68 -11.40 16.35
N ASP A 22 -17.93 -11.08 16.03
CA ASP A 22 -19.10 -11.94 16.28
C ASP A 22 -19.01 -13.26 15.49
N LEU A 23 -18.66 -13.21 14.21
CA LEU A 23 -18.49 -14.38 13.35
C LEU A 23 -17.47 -15.36 13.93
N VAL A 24 -16.30 -14.87 14.35
CA VAL A 24 -15.22 -15.70 14.90
C VAL A 24 -15.58 -16.26 16.27
N THR A 25 -16.22 -15.46 17.12
CA THR A 25 -16.70 -15.93 18.44
C THR A 25 -17.71 -17.06 18.32
N ARG A 26 -18.66 -16.96 17.39
CA ARG A 26 -19.63 -18.02 17.11
C ARG A 26 -19.00 -19.29 16.56
N SER A 27 -17.88 -19.19 15.88
CA SER A 27 -17.12 -20.35 15.38
C SER A 27 -16.29 -21.06 16.48
N GLY A 28 -16.33 -20.58 17.72
CA GLY A 28 -15.62 -21.15 18.87
C GLY A 28 -14.12 -20.77 18.91
N SER A 29 -13.68 -19.86 18.08
CA SER A 29 -12.32 -19.33 18.14
C SER A 29 -12.27 -18.18 19.14
N ALA A 30 -11.24 -18.13 19.98
CA ALA A 30 -11.03 -17.01 20.88
C ALA A 30 -10.59 -15.79 20.09
N VAL A 31 -11.44 -14.79 20.03
CA VAL A 31 -11.04 -13.43 19.63
C VAL A 31 -10.92 -12.64 20.92
N ALA A 32 -9.74 -12.13 21.18
CA ALA A 32 -9.60 -11.15 22.23
C ALA A 32 -10.05 -9.80 21.66
N GLY A 33 -11.28 -9.38 22.01
CA GLY A 33 -11.60 -7.97 21.98
C GLY A 33 -10.61 -7.28 22.90
N THR A 34 -9.66 -6.54 22.34
CA THR A 34 -8.69 -5.81 23.11
C THR A 34 -8.92 -4.33 22.86
N GLU A 35 -9.07 -3.57 23.92
CA GLU A 35 -8.83 -2.14 23.84
C GLU A 35 -7.35 -1.96 23.46
N TRP A 36 -7.09 -1.24 22.38
CA TRP A 36 -5.72 -0.92 22.01
C TRP A 36 -5.19 0.15 22.97
N ASP A 37 -4.07 -0.12 23.62
CA ASP A 37 -3.41 0.83 24.49
C ASP A 37 -2.57 1.82 23.65
N TYR A 38 -3.09 3.03 23.50
CA TYR A 38 -2.41 4.12 22.79
C TYR A 38 -1.33 4.82 23.62
N THR A 39 -1.15 4.47 24.91
CA THR A 39 -0.22 5.18 25.81
C THR A 39 1.24 5.07 25.37
N GLY A 40 1.59 4.03 24.63
CA GLY A 40 2.92 3.81 24.05
C GLY A 40 3.14 4.49 22.70
N GLU A 41 2.10 5.05 22.08
CA GLU A 41 2.21 5.70 20.78
C GLU A 41 2.72 7.15 20.91
N SER A 42 3.56 7.55 19.97
CA SER A 42 4.15 8.89 19.93
C SER A 42 4.14 9.48 18.51
N PRO A 43 2.94 9.71 17.93
CA PRO A 43 2.79 10.11 16.53
C PRO A 43 3.45 11.46 16.19
N LEU A 44 3.85 12.23 17.20
CA LEU A 44 4.46 13.54 17.07
C LEU A 44 6.00 13.52 17.17
N VAL A 45 6.62 12.34 17.33
CA VAL A 45 8.08 12.18 17.35
C VAL A 45 8.57 12.02 15.91
N ASP A 46 9.53 12.87 15.54
CA ASP A 46 10.13 12.93 14.22
C ASP A 46 11.53 12.30 14.24
N ALA A 47 11.82 11.42 13.29
CA ALA A 47 13.09 10.73 13.16
C ALA A 47 14.29 11.67 12.91
N ARG A 48 14.04 12.92 12.55
CA ARG A 48 15.04 13.99 12.43
C ARG A 48 15.44 14.59 13.78
N GLY A 49 14.94 14.05 14.91
CA GLY A 49 15.38 14.39 16.26
C GLY A 49 14.57 15.49 16.97
N TRP A 50 13.37 15.81 16.53
CA TRP A 50 12.49 16.77 17.21
C TRP A 50 11.08 16.19 17.44
N ARG A 51 10.30 16.88 18.24
CA ARG A 51 8.91 16.52 18.51
C ARG A 51 7.99 17.69 18.17
N LEU A 52 6.94 17.43 17.40
CA LEU A 52 5.91 18.41 17.09
C LEU A 52 5.14 18.75 18.38
N PRO A 53 5.02 20.03 18.76
CA PRO A 53 4.16 20.41 19.88
C PRO A 53 2.71 20.01 19.60
N ARG A 54 2.02 19.43 20.60
CA ARG A 54 0.61 19.03 20.46
C ARG A 54 -0.30 20.18 19.99
N SER A 55 -0.01 21.41 20.39
CA SER A 55 -0.74 22.61 19.96
C SER A 55 -0.57 22.97 18.47
N ALA A 56 0.46 22.43 17.82
CA ALA A 56 0.75 22.63 16.40
C ALA A 56 0.34 21.41 15.55
N ALA A 57 -0.04 20.30 16.21
CA ALA A 57 -0.45 19.10 15.51
C ALA A 57 -1.86 19.26 14.94
N HIS A 58 -2.07 18.74 13.72
CA HIS A 58 -3.42 18.64 13.17
C HIS A 58 -4.24 17.60 13.97
N PRO A 59 -5.55 17.78 14.21
CA PRO A 59 -6.37 16.82 14.97
C PRO A 59 -6.26 15.38 14.48
N SER A 60 -6.12 15.16 13.17
CA SER A 60 -5.94 13.81 12.61
C SER A 60 -4.63 13.11 12.98
N GLN A 61 -3.67 13.81 13.60
CA GLN A 61 -2.43 13.24 14.11
C GLN A 61 -2.53 12.83 15.61
N LEU A 62 -3.66 13.19 16.24
CA LEU A 62 -3.88 12.94 17.66
C LEU A 62 -4.78 11.71 17.83
N THR A 63 -4.30 10.72 18.56
CA THR A 63 -4.97 9.42 18.74
C THR A 63 -5.95 9.37 19.91
N ASP A 64 -6.19 10.49 20.61
CA ASP A 64 -6.80 10.51 21.95
C ASP A 64 -8.33 10.79 21.96
N GLU A 65 -9.02 10.83 20.86
CA GLU A 65 -10.47 11.06 20.87
C GLU A 65 -11.22 9.75 21.13
N ALA A 66 -11.61 9.52 22.39
CA ALA A 66 -12.68 8.58 22.68
C ALA A 66 -13.95 9.02 21.93
N LEU A 67 -14.56 8.13 21.18
CA LEU A 67 -15.86 8.40 20.57
C LEU A 67 -16.86 8.65 21.68
N VAL A 68 -17.42 9.85 21.71
CA VAL A 68 -18.45 10.25 22.68
C VAL A 68 -19.80 10.23 21.99
N GLY A 69 -20.77 9.54 22.56
CA GLY A 69 -22.12 9.49 22.05
C GLY A 69 -22.83 10.86 22.13
N PRO A 70 -23.98 11.01 21.50
CA PRO A 70 -24.77 12.25 21.56
C PRO A 70 -25.15 12.68 22.98
N ASP A 71 -25.12 11.75 23.93
CA ASP A 71 -25.42 11.92 25.37
C ASP A 71 -24.17 12.30 26.19
N GLY A 72 -22.99 12.40 25.56
CA GLY A 72 -21.72 12.72 26.21
C GLY A 72 -21.04 11.56 26.92
N GLU A 73 -21.59 10.35 26.84
CA GLU A 73 -21.01 9.14 27.42
C GLU A 73 -20.06 8.47 26.44
N PRO A 74 -18.95 7.83 26.92
CA PRO A 74 -18.06 7.06 26.08
C PRO A 74 -18.84 5.94 25.37
N VAL A 75 -18.77 5.90 24.05
CA VAL A 75 -19.36 4.81 23.29
C VAL A 75 -18.41 3.62 23.36
N HIS A 76 -18.77 2.60 24.12
CA HIS A 76 -18.05 1.33 24.17
C HIS A 76 -18.32 0.49 22.91
N LEU A 77 -17.90 1.00 21.77
CA LEU A 77 -17.88 0.22 20.52
C LEU A 77 -16.53 -0.48 20.41
N LEU A 78 -16.57 -1.74 20.00
CA LEU A 78 -15.34 -2.44 19.68
C LEU A 78 -14.74 -1.83 18.41
N LEU A 79 -13.77 -0.94 18.58
CA LEU A 79 -13.07 -0.25 17.50
C LEU A 79 -11.85 -1.02 17.02
N SER A 80 -11.40 -2.02 17.78
CA SER A 80 -10.21 -2.79 17.51
C SER A 80 -10.34 -4.20 18.05
N THR A 81 -9.88 -5.17 17.27
CA THR A 81 -9.83 -6.57 17.66
C THR A 81 -8.54 -7.23 17.18
N VAL A 82 -7.93 -8.06 18.01
CA VAL A 82 -6.80 -8.91 17.62
C VAL A 82 -7.36 -10.25 17.17
N LEU A 83 -7.00 -10.65 15.97
CA LEU A 83 -7.45 -11.86 15.32
C LEU A 83 -6.62 -13.08 15.76
N ALA A 84 -7.14 -14.29 15.54
CA ALA A 84 -6.46 -15.54 15.88
C ALA A 84 -5.07 -15.67 15.22
N ASN A 85 -4.90 -15.10 14.04
CA ASN A 85 -3.63 -15.06 13.31
C ASN A 85 -2.64 -14.00 13.82
N GLY A 86 -3.00 -13.21 14.83
CA GLY A 86 -2.18 -12.11 15.37
C GLY A 86 -2.33 -10.78 14.61
N ALA A 87 -3.16 -10.74 13.58
CA ALA A 87 -3.49 -9.49 12.90
C ALA A 87 -4.40 -8.61 13.76
N ARG A 88 -4.41 -7.32 13.48
CA ARG A 88 -5.36 -6.36 14.03
C ARG A 88 -6.40 -5.99 12.99
N TRP A 89 -7.68 -6.06 13.36
CA TRP A 89 -8.81 -5.57 12.57
C TRP A 89 -9.49 -4.42 13.33
N TYR A 90 -9.48 -3.23 12.77
CA TYR A 90 -9.83 -2.02 13.52
C TYR A 90 -10.39 -0.91 12.63
N VAL A 91 -10.88 0.16 13.26
CA VAL A 91 -11.32 1.36 12.57
C VAL A 91 -10.24 2.42 12.69
N ASP A 92 -9.81 2.95 11.55
CA ASP A 92 -8.97 4.15 11.47
C ASP A 92 -9.64 5.19 10.56
N HIS A 93 -9.78 6.42 11.04
CA HIS A 93 -10.36 7.55 10.28
C HIS A 93 -11.63 7.19 9.48
N ALA A 94 -12.56 6.45 10.09
CA ALA A 94 -13.80 5.99 9.48
C ALA A 94 -13.67 4.89 8.40
N HIS A 95 -12.52 4.19 8.32
CA HIS A 95 -12.31 3.04 7.44
C HIS A 95 -12.00 1.79 8.25
N PRO A 96 -12.46 0.61 7.82
CA PRO A 96 -11.99 -0.64 8.39
C PRO A 96 -10.57 -0.91 7.87
N GLU A 97 -9.65 -1.14 8.78
CA GLU A 97 -8.26 -1.44 8.47
C GLU A 97 -7.83 -2.81 9.01
N TYR A 98 -7.00 -3.49 8.24
CA TYR A 98 -6.37 -4.73 8.60
C TYR A 98 -4.85 -4.53 8.66
N SER A 99 -4.27 -4.68 9.85
CA SER A 99 -2.82 -4.74 10.03
C SER A 99 -2.40 -6.20 10.14
N SER A 100 -1.61 -6.67 9.19
CA SER A 100 -1.10 -8.04 9.18
C SER A 100 -0.19 -8.33 10.37
N PRO A 101 -0.01 -9.60 10.76
CA PRO A 101 1.06 -10.00 11.67
C PRO A 101 2.43 -9.59 11.11
N GLU A 102 3.42 -9.49 12.00
CA GLU A 102 4.82 -9.33 11.61
C GLU A 102 5.30 -10.54 10.81
N THR A 103 6.10 -10.29 9.80
CA THR A 103 6.63 -11.33 8.91
C THR A 103 8.13 -11.13 8.69
N THR A 104 8.80 -12.22 8.34
CA THR A 104 10.23 -12.21 8.00
C THR A 104 10.48 -12.38 6.50
N THR A 105 9.44 -12.63 5.72
CA THR A 105 9.57 -12.86 4.29
C THR A 105 8.55 -12.08 3.46
N PRO A 106 8.89 -11.66 2.24
CA PRO A 106 7.95 -11.00 1.34
C PRO A 106 6.75 -11.88 0.97
N ARG A 107 6.94 -13.20 0.92
CA ARG A 107 5.88 -14.17 0.61
C ARG A 107 4.84 -14.20 1.73
N ASP A 108 5.28 -14.23 2.98
CA ASP A 108 4.36 -14.22 4.13
C ASP A 108 3.62 -12.89 4.21
N ALA A 109 4.30 -11.76 3.99
CA ALA A 109 3.65 -10.45 3.95
C ALA A 109 2.53 -10.39 2.89
N MET A 110 2.77 -10.94 1.69
CA MET A 110 1.76 -11.05 0.64
C MET A 110 0.58 -11.95 1.05
N VAL A 111 0.85 -13.09 1.68
CA VAL A 111 -0.21 -14.02 2.13
C VAL A 111 -1.07 -13.38 3.21
N TRP A 112 -0.46 -12.69 4.17
CA TRP A 112 -1.18 -12.01 5.24
C TRP A 112 -1.97 -10.78 4.74
N ASP A 113 -1.46 -10.03 3.77
CA ASP A 113 -2.22 -8.96 3.10
C ASP A 113 -3.47 -9.53 2.42
N ALA A 114 -3.33 -10.62 1.67
CA ALA A 114 -4.46 -11.30 1.04
C ALA A 114 -5.47 -11.91 2.05
N ALA A 115 -5.00 -12.33 3.24
CA ALA A 115 -5.88 -12.79 4.32
C ALA A 115 -6.79 -11.67 4.83
N GLY A 116 -6.30 -10.43 4.89
CA GLY A 116 -7.09 -9.25 5.23
C GLY A 116 -8.28 -9.03 4.28
N ASP A 117 -8.11 -9.31 2.99
CA ASP A 117 -9.22 -9.23 2.02
C ASP A 117 -10.32 -10.25 2.34
N LEU A 118 -9.95 -11.44 2.83
CA LEU A 118 -10.94 -12.45 3.25
C LEU A 118 -11.64 -12.05 4.56
N VAL A 119 -10.92 -11.45 5.51
CA VAL A 119 -11.50 -10.91 6.75
C VAL A 119 -12.56 -9.86 6.43
N ALA A 120 -12.22 -8.87 5.61
CA ALA A 120 -13.12 -7.81 5.20
C ALA A 120 -14.34 -8.34 4.43
N GLN A 121 -14.13 -9.32 3.54
CA GLN A 121 -15.22 -9.97 2.81
C GLN A 121 -16.16 -10.73 3.76
N ALA A 122 -15.60 -11.55 4.68
CA ALA A 122 -16.38 -12.34 5.61
C ALA A 122 -17.23 -11.44 6.55
N ALA A 123 -16.68 -10.33 7.03
CA ALA A 123 -17.39 -9.33 7.81
C ALA A 123 -18.60 -8.76 7.05
N ALA A 124 -18.39 -8.35 5.80
CA ALA A 124 -19.45 -7.80 4.96
C ALA A 124 -20.55 -8.83 4.65
N GLU A 125 -20.18 -10.07 4.36
CA GLU A 125 -21.11 -11.17 4.14
C GLU A 125 -21.93 -11.50 5.40
N HIS A 126 -21.31 -11.45 6.58
CA HIS A 126 -21.98 -11.70 7.85
C HIS A 126 -23.06 -10.65 8.16
N ILE A 127 -22.76 -9.37 7.93
CA ILE A 127 -23.77 -8.30 8.05
C ILE A 127 -24.95 -8.57 7.12
N GLY A 128 -24.68 -8.91 5.86
CA GLY A 128 -25.71 -9.16 4.84
C GLY A 128 -26.59 -10.39 5.10
N GLN A 129 -26.23 -11.27 6.05
CA GLN A 129 -27.05 -12.43 6.44
C GLN A 129 -28.21 -12.08 7.40
N ALA A 130 -28.17 -10.92 8.07
CA ALA A 130 -29.24 -10.49 8.94
C ALA A 130 -30.48 -10.11 8.13
N GLU A 131 -31.67 -10.50 8.61
CA GLU A 131 -32.96 -10.22 7.94
C GLU A 131 -33.18 -8.70 7.80
N GLY A 132 -33.38 -8.24 6.58
CA GLY A 132 -33.55 -6.83 6.26
C GLY A 132 -32.26 -5.97 6.27
N ALA A 133 -31.11 -6.57 6.53
CA ALA A 133 -29.85 -5.84 6.50
C ALA A 133 -29.48 -5.41 5.06
N PRO A 134 -28.92 -4.20 4.89
CA PRO A 134 -28.42 -3.76 3.58
C PRO A 134 -27.16 -4.52 3.20
N GLU A 135 -26.95 -4.74 1.89
CA GLU A 135 -25.68 -5.25 1.38
C GLU A 135 -24.56 -4.23 1.64
N VAL A 136 -23.52 -4.65 2.34
CA VAL A 136 -22.32 -3.83 2.59
C VAL A 136 -21.28 -4.10 1.49
N LEU A 137 -20.83 -3.03 0.81
CA LEU A 137 -19.87 -3.10 -0.27
C LEU A 137 -18.51 -2.67 0.23
N VAL A 138 -17.53 -3.56 0.12
CA VAL A 138 -16.13 -3.27 0.47
C VAL A 138 -15.26 -3.27 -0.78
N TYR A 139 -14.46 -2.22 -0.90
CA TYR A 139 -13.52 -2.03 -2.00
C TYR A 139 -12.11 -1.85 -1.44
N LYS A 140 -11.14 -2.59 -1.97
CA LYS A 140 -9.72 -2.40 -1.66
C LYS A 140 -9.12 -1.42 -2.66
N ASN A 141 -9.24 -0.13 -2.36
CA ASN A 141 -8.69 0.96 -3.18
C ASN A 141 -8.23 2.11 -2.27
N ASN A 142 -7.53 3.07 -2.85
CA ASN A 142 -6.94 4.18 -2.10
C ASN A 142 -7.69 5.51 -2.22
N VAL A 143 -8.74 5.60 -3.04
CA VAL A 143 -9.38 6.88 -3.34
C VAL A 143 -10.90 6.73 -3.41
N ASP A 144 -11.61 7.76 -2.96
CA ASP A 144 -13.06 7.81 -3.01
C ASP A 144 -13.63 8.52 -4.25
N GLY A 145 -12.77 9.05 -5.12
CA GLY A 145 -13.18 9.87 -6.27
C GLY A 145 -13.74 11.26 -5.90
N LYS A 146 -13.58 11.68 -4.64
CA LYS A 146 -14.03 12.98 -4.12
C LYS A 146 -12.91 13.82 -3.52
N GLY A 147 -11.65 13.41 -3.75
CA GLY A 147 -10.46 14.09 -3.26
C GLY A 147 -9.90 13.54 -1.95
N GLN A 148 -10.49 12.47 -1.39
CA GLN A 148 -9.91 11.79 -0.22
C GLN A 148 -9.07 10.60 -0.65
N SER A 149 -7.96 10.37 0.06
CA SER A 149 -7.08 9.23 -0.17
C SER A 149 -6.80 8.49 1.14
N TYR A 150 -6.76 7.16 1.05
CA TYR A 150 -6.53 6.22 2.14
C TYR A 150 -5.18 5.52 1.92
N GLY A 151 -4.53 5.08 3.01
CA GLY A 151 -3.24 4.42 2.94
C GLY A 151 -3.34 2.92 2.61
N ALA A 152 -2.23 2.40 2.05
CA ALA A 152 -1.84 1.01 2.14
C ALA A 152 -0.43 1.01 2.69
N HIS A 153 -0.32 1.00 4.03
CA HIS A 153 0.93 1.25 4.72
C HIS A 153 1.81 0.01 4.79
N GLU A 154 3.10 0.21 4.72
CA GLU A 154 4.11 -0.83 4.93
C GLU A 154 4.98 -0.41 6.12
N ASN A 155 5.40 -1.39 6.92
CA ASN A 155 6.30 -1.12 8.05
C ASN A 155 7.52 -2.03 7.94
N TYR A 156 8.70 -1.45 8.06
CA TYR A 156 9.96 -2.17 8.01
C TYR A 156 10.80 -1.85 9.24
N LEU A 157 11.42 -2.89 9.80
CA LEU A 157 12.40 -2.74 10.86
C LEU A 157 13.74 -2.36 10.23
N VAL A 158 14.31 -1.23 10.64
CA VAL A 158 15.56 -0.68 10.12
C VAL A 158 16.53 -0.41 11.28
N ALA A 159 17.82 -0.69 11.10
CA ALA A 159 18.83 -0.44 12.10
C ALA A 159 18.89 1.05 12.48
N ARG A 160 18.89 1.36 13.76
CA ARG A 160 18.95 2.74 14.27
C ARG A 160 20.29 3.43 13.95
N SER A 161 21.33 2.65 13.70
CA SER A 161 22.66 3.15 13.34
C SER A 161 22.72 3.78 11.95
N LEU A 162 21.76 3.45 11.05
CA LEU A 162 21.65 4.13 9.75
C LEU A 162 21.11 5.54 9.98
N ASP A 163 21.83 6.54 9.50
CA ASP A 163 21.38 7.93 9.53
C ASP A 163 20.06 8.09 8.74
N PHE A 164 19.14 8.91 9.28
CA PHE A 164 17.81 9.06 8.67
C PHE A 164 17.86 9.86 7.36
N GLU A 165 18.77 10.81 7.22
CA GLU A 165 18.94 11.58 5.98
C GLU A 165 19.53 10.69 4.89
N GLU A 166 20.50 9.82 5.24
CA GLU A 166 21.05 8.83 4.31
C GLU A 166 19.97 7.84 3.85
N LEU A 167 19.17 7.32 4.78
CA LEU A 167 18.02 6.46 4.47
C LEU A 167 17.05 7.15 3.51
N THR A 168 16.68 8.38 3.81
CA THR A 168 15.76 9.20 3.01
C THR A 168 16.30 9.44 1.60
N ALA A 169 17.59 9.76 1.48
CA ALA A 169 18.24 9.98 0.18
C ALA A 169 18.19 8.73 -0.72
N VAL A 170 18.31 7.53 -0.12
CA VAL A 170 18.17 6.27 -0.84
C VAL A 170 16.72 6.01 -1.22
N LEU A 171 15.75 6.31 -0.35
CA LEU A 171 14.35 5.94 -0.56
C LEU A 171 13.61 6.83 -1.55
N LEU A 172 13.91 8.13 -1.61
CA LEU A 172 13.16 9.07 -2.46
C LEU A 172 13.13 8.68 -3.94
N PRO A 173 14.27 8.41 -4.61
CA PRO A 173 14.25 8.01 -6.02
C PRO A 173 13.60 6.63 -6.23
N PHE A 174 13.82 5.70 -5.29
CA PHE A 174 13.23 4.37 -5.34
C PHE A 174 11.69 4.45 -5.22
N PHE A 175 11.17 5.17 -4.24
CA PHE A 175 9.73 5.28 -4.02
C PHE A 175 9.02 6.04 -5.14
N ALA A 176 9.64 7.07 -5.71
CA ALA A 176 9.09 7.76 -6.87
C ALA A 176 8.94 6.82 -8.08
N ALA A 177 9.89 5.89 -8.28
CA ALA A 177 9.93 5.02 -9.43
C ALA A 177 9.19 3.68 -9.23
N ARG A 178 9.11 3.11 -8.01
CA ARG A 178 8.64 1.72 -7.81
C ARG A 178 7.20 1.48 -8.26
N GLN A 179 6.36 2.52 -8.35
CA GLN A 179 5.00 2.44 -8.87
C GLN A 179 4.92 1.89 -10.31
N VAL A 180 6.00 2.00 -11.08
CA VAL A 180 6.11 1.42 -12.43
C VAL A 180 5.84 -0.07 -12.43
N LEU A 181 6.29 -0.80 -11.41
CA LEU A 181 6.08 -2.24 -11.28
C LEU A 181 4.91 -2.60 -10.36
N VAL A 182 4.62 -1.78 -9.34
CA VAL A 182 3.72 -2.16 -8.24
C VAL A 182 2.58 -1.16 -7.98
N GLY A 183 2.31 -0.26 -8.89
CA GLY A 183 1.17 0.65 -8.80
C GLY A 183 -0.17 -0.08 -8.98
N ALA A 184 -1.23 0.44 -8.36
CA ALA A 184 -2.57 -0.14 -8.47
C ALA A 184 -3.43 0.45 -9.60
N GLY A 185 -2.99 1.51 -10.23
CA GLY A 185 -3.67 2.15 -11.35
C GLY A 185 -4.96 2.89 -10.99
N ARG A 186 -5.19 4.04 -11.64
CA ARG A 186 -6.40 4.84 -11.45
C ARG A 186 -6.82 5.56 -12.74
N VAL A 187 -8.12 5.61 -12.99
CA VAL A 187 -8.73 6.51 -13.98
C VAL A 187 -8.81 7.91 -13.39
N GLY A 188 -8.40 8.91 -14.16
CA GLY A 188 -8.35 10.32 -13.78
C GLY A 188 -6.99 10.73 -13.20
N LEU A 189 -6.59 11.97 -13.50
CA LEU A 189 -5.40 12.64 -13.00
C LEU A 189 -5.81 13.78 -12.07
N GLY A 190 -4.97 14.12 -11.12
CA GLY A 190 -5.27 15.07 -10.05
C GLY A 190 -5.97 14.42 -8.85
N PRO A 191 -5.97 15.06 -7.65
CA PRO A 191 -6.52 14.47 -6.43
C PRO A 191 -7.98 14.01 -6.55
N ALA A 192 -8.86 14.79 -7.18
CA ALA A 192 -10.25 14.42 -7.42
C ALA A 192 -10.48 13.67 -8.75
N GLY A 193 -9.42 13.36 -9.51
CA GLY A 193 -9.53 12.76 -10.84
C GLY A 193 -10.11 13.74 -11.89
N GLU A 194 -9.93 15.03 -11.66
CA GLU A 194 -10.56 16.12 -12.43
C GLU A 194 -10.03 16.29 -13.86
N ARG A 195 -8.84 15.74 -14.13
CA ARG A 195 -8.27 15.71 -15.48
C ARG A 195 -8.42 14.33 -16.11
N PRO A 196 -8.82 14.25 -17.40
CA PRO A 196 -8.92 12.97 -18.10
C PRO A 196 -7.57 12.26 -18.22
N GLY A 197 -7.54 10.95 -18.05
CA GLY A 197 -6.33 10.15 -18.21
C GLY A 197 -6.34 8.88 -17.37
N PHE A 198 -5.20 8.22 -17.35
CA PHE A 198 -4.91 7.07 -16.50
C PHE A 198 -3.54 7.26 -15.87
N GLN A 199 -3.35 6.80 -14.65
CA GLN A 199 -2.08 6.88 -13.94
C GLN A 199 -1.71 5.55 -13.28
N LEU A 200 -0.41 5.34 -13.05
CA LEU A 200 0.14 4.10 -12.50
C LEU A 200 -0.21 3.90 -11.04
N SER A 201 -0.07 4.96 -10.23
CA SER A 201 -0.41 4.94 -8.80
C SER A 201 -1.78 5.56 -8.56
N GLN A 202 -2.52 5.02 -7.61
CA GLN A 202 -3.76 5.68 -7.14
C GLN A 202 -3.48 6.94 -6.33
N ARG A 203 -2.28 7.07 -5.77
CA ARG A 203 -1.97 8.05 -4.73
C ARG A 203 -0.97 9.12 -5.11
N ALA A 204 -0.30 9.02 -6.28
CA ALA A 204 0.78 9.94 -6.65
C ALA A 204 0.41 11.42 -6.55
N ASP A 205 -0.83 11.79 -6.91
CA ASP A 205 -1.32 13.17 -6.88
C ASP A 205 -1.62 13.70 -5.46
N TYR A 206 -1.55 12.86 -4.44
CA TYR A 206 -1.82 13.25 -3.05
C TYR A 206 -0.55 13.48 -2.23
N PHE A 207 0.63 13.28 -2.82
CA PHE A 207 1.90 13.57 -2.17
C PHE A 207 2.33 14.98 -2.51
N GLU A 208 2.68 15.76 -1.47
CA GLU A 208 2.96 17.19 -1.56
C GLU A 208 4.38 17.53 -1.10
N GLU A 209 5.00 16.66 -0.29
CA GLU A 209 6.33 16.87 0.29
C GLU A 209 7.24 15.65 0.06
N PRO A 210 8.56 15.87 -0.09
CA PRO A 210 9.52 14.76 -0.13
C PRO A 210 9.59 14.01 1.20
N VAL A 211 9.65 14.73 2.33
CA VAL A 211 9.90 14.20 3.68
C VAL A 211 9.10 14.98 4.71
N GLY A 212 8.33 14.30 5.52
CA GLY A 212 7.50 14.97 6.54
C GLY A 212 6.90 14.02 7.56
N LEU A 213 6.29 14.57 8.61
CA LEU A 213 5.71 13.81 9.71
C LEU A 213 4.24 13.45 9.48
N GLU A 214 3.53 14.22 8.67
CA GLU A 214 2.10 14.10 8.49
C GLU A 214 1.72 12.89 7.62
N THR A 215 0.52 12.36 7.82
CA THR A 215 0.02 11.20 7.07
C THR A 215 -1.27 11.50 6.32
N THR A 216 -2.01 12.52 6.74
CA THR A 216 -3.35 12.85 6.23
C THR A 216 -3.34 14.06 5.31
N ILE A 217 -2.64 15.12 5.69
CA ILE A 217 -2.44 16.36 4.94
C ILE A 217 -0.94 16.52 4.65
N HIS A 218 -0.55 17.30 3.66
CA HIS A 218 0.87 17.52 3.28
C HIS A 218 1.67 16.21 3.25
N ARG A 219 1.09 15.18 2.64
CA ARG A 219 1.64 13.81 2.65
C ARG A 219 3.03 13.75 2.07
N PRO A 220 4.03 13.27 2.82
CA PRO A 220 5.38 13.10 2.33
C PRO A 220 5.57 11.74 1.63
N ILE A 221 6.51 11.70 0.68
CA ILE A 221 6.97 10.44 0.08
C ILE A 221 7.64 9.56 1.14
N VAL A 222 8.50 10.15 1.99
CA VAL A 222 9.11 9.47 3.13
C VAL A 222 8.56 10.05 4.42
N ASN A 223 7.86 9.23 5.19
CA ASN A 223 7.30 9.64 6.47
C ASN A 223 8.36 9.55 7.57
N THR A 224 8.41 10.58 8.43
CA THR A 224 9.41 10.71 9.50
C THR A 224 8.93 10.28 10.87
N ARG A 225 7.72 9.72 11.00
CA ARG A 225 7.20 9.24 12.28
C ARG A 225 8.15 8.20 12.88
N ASP A 226 8.58 8.43 14.11
CA ASP A 226 9.51 7.55 14.82
C ASP A 226 8.85 6.87 16.03
N GLU A 227 7.99 5.91 15.73
CA GLU A 227 7.37 5.01 16.71
C GLU A 227 7.91 3.59 16.43
N PRO A 228 8.96 3.15 17.11
CA PRO A 228 9.69 1.95 16.70
C PRO A 228 8.91 0.65 16.88
N HIS A 229 7.96 0.55 17.82
CA HIS A 229 7.29 -0.70 18.22
C HIS A 229 8.28 -1.88 18.40
N ALA A 230 9.53 -1.55 18.71
CA ALA A 230 10.67 -2.43 18.90
C ALA A 230 11.61 -1.78 19.92
N ARG A 231 12.80 -2.38 20.16
CA ARG A 231 13.82 -1.75 21.00
C ARG A 231 14.35 -0.47 20.33
N PRO A 232 14.00 0.72 20.83
CA PRO A 232 14.29 1.99 20.17
C PRO A 232 15.77 2.31 20.06
N GLU A 233 16.61 1.71 20.91
CA GLU A 233 18.06 1.91 20.87
C GLU A 233 18.72 1.19 19.69
N ALA A 234 18.10 0.08 19.21
CA ALA A 234 18.65 -0.75 18.17
C ALA A 234 17.97 -0.52 16.81
N TYR A 235 16.67 -0.22 16.82
CA TYR A 235 15.86 -0.21 15.62
C TYR A 235 14.94 1.01 15.55
N ARG A 236 14.53 1.35 14.34
CA ARG A 236 13.40 2.20 14.02
C ARG A 236 12.39 1.43 13.16
N ARG A 237 11.12 1.76 13.29
CA ARG A 237 10.10 1.35 12.37
C ARG A 237 10.02 2.37 11.24
N LEU A 238 10.46 2.01 10.04
CA LEU A 238 10.20 2.83 8.86
C LEU A 238 8.73 2.69 8.49
N HIS A 239 7.98 3.78 8.61
CA HIS A 239 6.57 3.86 8.26
C HIS A 239 6.43 4.34 6.82
N VAL A 240 6.13 3.44 5.89
CA VAL A 240 5.99 3.73 4.46
C VAL A 240 4.52 3.93 4.13
N ILE A 241 4.17 5.15 3.74
CA ILE A 241 2.78 5.54 3.46
C ILE A 241 2.47 5.68 1.97
N ILE A 242 3.48 5.54 1.09
CA ILE A 242 3.33 5.75 -0.36
C ILE A 242 2.73 4.56 -1.10
N GLY A 243 2.54 3.41 -0.46
CA GLY A 243 2.02 2.22 -1.09
C GLY A 243 0.60 2.38 -1.62
N ASP A 244 0.33 1.74 -2.76
CA ASP A 244 -1.01 1.54 -3.28
C ASP A 244 -1.65 0.25 -2.72
N ALA A 245 -2.97 0.23 -2.62
CA ALA A 245 -3.77 -0.95 -2.25
C ALA A 245 -3.85 -1.92 -3.44
N THR A 246 -2.86 -2.78 -3.58
CA THR A 246 -2.77 -3.78 -4.65
C THR A 246 -3.61 -5.01 -4.35
N LEU A 247 -4.26 -5.56 -5.37
CA LEU A 247 -4.94 -6.86 -5.34
C LEU A 247 -4.06 -7.96 -5.95
N SER A 248 -3.13 -7.59 -6.83
CA SER A 248 -2.14 -8.50 -7.37
C SER A 248 -1.19 -8.99 -6.28
N GLN A 249 -1.20 -10.29 -6.04
CA GLN A 249 -0.27 -10.95 -5.12
C GLN A 249 1.19 -10.75 -5.55
N HIS A 250 1.46 -10.78 -6.87
CA HIS A 250 2.79 -10.52 -7.40
C HIS A 250 3.26 -9.09 -7.07
N ALA A 251 2.42 -8.09 -7.29
CA ALA A 251 2.75 -6.70 -6.99
C ALA A 251 3.02 -6.49 -5.49
N THR A 252 2.20 -7.07 -4.60
CA THR A 252 2.43 -7.00 -3.15
C THR A 252 3.74 -7.67 -2.77
N TRP A 253 3.98 -8.90 -3.21
CA TRP A 253 5.20 -9.66 -2.94
C TRP A 253 6.45 -8.94 -3.44
N LEU A 254 6.44 -8.48 -4.68
CA LEU A 254 7.57 -7.78 -5.29
C LEU A 254 7.85 -6.44 -4.59
N ARG A 255 6.80 -5.69 -4.23
CA ARG A 255 6.91 -4.45 -3.46
C ARG A 255 7.66 -4.65 -2.14
N MET A 256 7.26 -5.67 -1.37
CA MET A 256 7.89 -5.98 -0.09
C MET A 256 9.34 -6.44 -0.28
N GLY A 257 9.59 -7.31 -1.26
CA GLY A 257 10.93 -7.83 -1.53
C GLY A 257 11.92 -6.79 -2.05
N MET A 258 11.50 -5.96 -3.01
CA MET A 258 12.33 -4.86 -3.51
C MET A 258 12.68 -3.88 -2.39
N THR A 259 11.70 -3.49 -1.57
CA THR A 259 11.93 -2.53 -0.49
C THR A 259 12.87 -3.10 0.56
N ALA A 260 12.71 -4.37 0.96
CA ALA A 260 13.63 -5.03 1.89
C ALA A 260 15.08 -5.05 1.37
N LEU A 261 15.28 -5.34 0.08
CA LEU A 261 16.61 -5.29 -0.55
C LEU A 261 17.20 -3.88 -0.59
N VAL A 262 16.37 -2.87 -0.88
CA VAL A 262 16.82 -1.47 -0.88
C VAL A 262 17.23 -1.03 0.53
N LEU A 263 16.50 -1.45 1.55
CA LEU A 263 16.84 -1.18 2.95
C LEU A 263 18.14 -1.88 3.37
N ALA A 264 18.35 -3.14 2.98
CA ALA A 264 19.60 -3.85 3.22
C ALA A 264 20.80 -3.15 2.55
N MET A 265 20.62 -2.67 1.33
CA MET A 265 21.64 -1.87 0.64
C MET A 265 21.89 -0.52 1.34
N ALA A 266 20.86 0.14 1.86
CA ALA A 266 20.99 1.38 2.61
C ALA A 266 21.81 1.16 3.90
N GLU A 267 21.50 0.12 4.67
CA GLU A 267 22.22 -0.25 5.89
C GLU A 267 23.69 -0.62 5.62
N ALA A 268 23.99 -1.21 4.46
CA ALA A 268 25.34 -1.56 4.05
C ALA A 268 26.09 -0.45 3.28
N GLY A 269 25.42 0.69 3.00
CA GLY A 269 26.02 1.78 2.21
C GLY A 269 26.28 1.44 0.74
N THR A 270 25.58 0.45 0.18
CA THR A 270 25.77 -0.05 -1.20
C THR A 270 24.65 0.36 -2.16
N ALA A 271 23.65 1.10 -1.70
CA ALA A 271 22.57 1.61 -2.53
C ALA A 271 23.06 2.63 -3.59
N PRO A 272 22.35 2.75 -4.72
CA PRO A 272 22.65 3.81 -5.70
C PRO A 272 22.54 5.20 -5.06
N ARG A 273 23.44 6.09 -5.44
CA ARG A 273 23.45 7.48 -4.97
C ARG A 273 22.81 8.38 -6.02
N LEU A 274 21.49 8.40 -6.02
CA LEU A 274 20.68 9.23 -6.91
C LEU A 274 20.04 10.37 -6.13
N THR A 275 19.91 11.54 -6.73
CA THR A 275 19.20 12.67 -6.14
C THR A 275 18.26 13.27 -7.18
N LEU A 276 16.95 13.12 -6.98
CA LEU A 276 15.94 13.77 -7.82
C LEU A 276 15.95 15.29 -7.57
N ASP A 277 15.78 16.08 -8.62
CA ASP A 277 15.69 17.54 -8.49
C ASP A 277 14.43 17.93 -7.71
N ASP A 278 13.31 17.29 -8.02
CA ASP A 278 12.02 17.43 -7.34
C ASP A 278 11.38 16.04 -7.22
N PRO A 279 11.46 15.38 -6.05
CA PRO A 279 10.92 14.04 -5.86
C PRO A 279 9.39 13.95 -6.05
N VAL A 280 8.64 15.01 -5.68
CA VAL A 280 7.17 15.02 -5.80
C VAL A 280 6.77 15.15 -7.27
N ALA A 281 7.36 16.10 -7.99
CA ALA A 281 7.14 16.24 -9.42
C ALA A 281 7.58 14.98 -10.19
N ALA A 282 8.67 14.32 -9.78
CA ALA A 282 9.12 13.07 -10.37
C ALA A 282 8.12 11.93 -10.15
N LEU A 283 7.60 11.77 -8.92
CA LEU A 283 6.56 10.79 -8.58
C LEU A 283 5.33 10.95 -9.48
N GLN A 284 4.83 12.18 -9.61
CA GLN A 284 3.65 12.50 -10.42
C GLN A 284 3.92 12.33 -11.91
N THR A 285 5.06 12.80 -12.41
CA THR A 285 5.47 12.67 -13.82
C THR A 285 5.54 11.20 -14.25
N ILE A 286 6.15 10.34 -13.44
CA ILE A 286 6.23 8.90 -13.68
C ILE A 286 4.84 8.27 -13.62
N SER A 287 4.01 8.66 -12.66
CA SER A 287 2.65 8.12 -12.50
C SER A 287 1.75 8.42 -13.68
N HIS A 288 1.83 9.63 -14.22
CA HIS A 288 0.95 10.10 -15.30
C HIS A 288 1.33 9.55 -16.69
N ASP A 289 2.39 8.76 -16.79
CA ASP A 289 2.83 8.17 -18.05
C ASP A 289 2.74 6.63 -18.06
N PRO A 290 1.60 6.06 -18.41
CA PRO A 290 1.47 4.62 -18.55
C PRO A 290 2.28 4.03 -19.72
N GLY A 291 2.87 4.88 -20.57
CA GLY A 291 3.83 4.49 -21.60
C GLY A 291 5.24 4.26 -21.09
N LEU A 292 5.53 4.61 -19.82
CA LEU A 292 6.81 4.46 -19.11
C LEU A 292 8.01 5.15 -19.79
N ARG A 293 7.76 6.22 -20.53
CA ARG A 293 8.75 6.97 -21.33
C ARG A 293 9.14 8.32 -20.73
N ALA A 294 8.31 8.84 -19.83
CA ALA A 294 8.57 10.12 -19.17
C ALA A 294 9.88 10.06 -18.39
N THR A 295 10.70 11.07 -18.59
CA THR A 295 12.00 11.19 -17.90
C THR A 295 11.95 12.27 -16.84
N VAL A 296 12.67 12.04 -15.75
CA VAL A 296 12.82 12.99 -14.65
C VAL A 296 14.29 13.37 -14.48
N PRO A 297 14.58 14.65 -14.16
CA PRO A 297 15.94 15.11 -13.94
C PRO A 297 16.46 14.64 -12.59
N LEU A 298 17.70 14.13 -12.58
CA LEU A 298 18.38 13.68 -11.37
C LEU A 298 19.91 13.83 -11.48
N LEU A 299 20.59 13.81 -10.35
CA LEU A 299 22.03 13.68 -10.22
C LEU A 299 22.36 12.24 -9.79
N GLU A 300 23.25 11.61 -10.54
CA GLU A 300 23.89 10.36 -10.19
C GLU A 300 25.30 10.64 -9.67
N ARG A 301 25.63 10.16 -8.48
CA ARG A 301 27.01 10.24 -7.95
C ARG A 301 27.77 9.01 -8.40
N THR A 302 28.68 9.22 -9.32
CA THR A 302 29.62 8.18 -9.82
C THR A 302 30.99 8.32 -9.17
N ALA A 303 31.89 7.36 -9.42
CA ALA A 303 33.27 7.43 -8.96
C ALA A 303 34.01 8.67 -9.51
N ASP A 304 33.65 9.11 -10.73
CA ASP A 304 34.24 10.26 -11.40
C ASP A 304 33.57 11.61 -11.03
N GLY A 305 32.58 11.58 -10.15
CA GLY A 305 31.82 12.75 -9.68
C GLY A 305 30.33 12.71 -10.03
N PRO A 306 29.60 13.80 -9.74
CA PRO A 306 28.17 13.87 -10.02
C PRO A 306 27.89 14.07 -11.51
N VAL A 307 27.00 13.27 -12.06
CA VAL A 307 26.55 13.31 -13.47
C VAL A 307 25.06 13.63 -13.53
N ARG A 308 24.70 14.63 -14.32
CA ARG A 308 23.31 14.96 -14.59
C ARG A 308 22.69 13.95 -15.53
N ARG A 309 21.51 13.44 -15.17
CA ARG A 309 20.75 12.48 -15.97
C ARG A 309 19.31 12.93 -16.16
N HIS A 310 18.68 12.40 -17.19
CA HIS A 310 17.24 12.40 -17.38
C HIS A 310 16.82 10.96 -17.57
N TRP A 311 16.31 10.33 -16.51
CA TRP A 311 15.98 8.92 -16.50
C TRP A 311 14.49 8.68 -16.40
N THR A 312 14.03 7.61 -17.02
CA THR A 312 12.69 7.07 -16.80
C THR A 312 12.62 6.34 -15.46
N GLY A 313 11.41 6.08 -14.96
CA GLY A 313 11.21 5.24 -13.77
C GLY A 313 11.83 3.85 -13.92
N LEU A 314 11.80 3.28 -15.15
CA LEU A 314 12.46 2.00 -15.46
C LEU A 314 13.99 2.07 -15.28
N GLN A 315 14.62 3.14 -15.75
CA GLN A 315 16.08 3.32 -15.63
C GLN A 315 16.50 3.52 -14.17
N ILE A 316 15.70 4.25 -13.38
CA ILE A 316 15.93 4.38 -11.94
C ILE A 316 15.87 2.99 -11.29
N LEU A 317 14.80 2.22 -11.52
CA LEU A 317 14.66 0.89 -10.93
C LEU A 317 15.74 -0.09 -11.40
N ARG A 318 16.22 0.03 -12.65
CA ARG A 318 17.33 -0.78 -13.15
C ARG A 318 18.62 -0.52 -12.36
N SER A 319 18.92 0.73 -12.05
CA SER A 319 20.07 1.09 -11.21
C SER A 319 20.00 0.44 -9.82
N TYR A 320 18.81 0.42 -9.20
CA TYR A 320 18.60 -0.27 -7.91
C TYR A 320 18.74 -1.79 -8.03
N LEU A 321 18.20 -2.41 -9.08
CA LEU A 321 18.36 -3.85 -9.33
C LEU A 321 19.81 -4.25 -9.49
N ASP A 322 20.57 -3.48 -10.30
CA ASP A 322 21.99 -3.78 -10.54
C ASP A 322 22.81 -3.64 -9.25
N ALA A 323 22.53 -2.63 -8.44
CA ALA A 323 23.12 -2.47 -7.11
C ALA A 323 22.71 -3.61 -6.16
N ALA A 324 21.45 -4.07 -6.17
CA ALA A 324 20.97 -5.17 -5.34
C ALA A 324 21.66 -6.49 -5.71
N ARG A 325 21.87 -6.75 -6.99
CA ARG A 325 22.64 -7.92 -7.46
C ARG A 325 24.10 -7.86 -7.00
N ALA A 326 24.74 -6.70 -7.14
CA ALA A 326 26.10 -6.49 -6.67
C ALA A 326 26.22 -6.65 -5.15
N HIS A 327 25.26 -6.10 -4.40
CA HIS A 327 25.16 -6.25 -2.94
C HIS A 327 25.05 -7.74 -2.55
N CYS A 328 24.09 -8.47 -3.11
CA CYS A 328 23.91 -9.88 -2.81
C CYS A 328 25.16 -10.72 -3.14
N ALA A 329 25.83 -10.43 -4.25
CA ALA A 329 27.07 -11.10 -4.61
C ALA A 329 28.20 -10.78 -3.61
N ALA A 330 28.35 -9.52 -3.20
CA ALA A 330 29.40 -9.07 -2.28
C ALA A 330 29.23 -9.64 -0.86
N PHE A 331 27.99 -9.76 -0.40
CA PHE A 331 27.66 -10.25 0.95
C PHE A 331 27.31 -11.75 1.00
N GLY A 332 27.40 -12.46 -0.12
CA GLY A 332 27.14 -13.89 -0.19
C GLY A 332 25.70 -14.28 0.12
N VAL A 333 24.73 -13.42 -0.23
CA VAL A 333 23.31 -13.69 0.00
C VAL A 333 22.83 -14.79 -0.93
N THR A 334 22.44 -15.92 -0.38
CA THR A 334 22.04 -17.14 -1.12
C THR A 334 20.59 -17.56 -0.85
N ASP A 335 19.86 -16.78 -0.06
CA ASP A 335 18.46 -17.05 0.27
C ASP A 335 17.60 -17.20 -0.99
N PRO A 336 16.80 -18.31 -1.10
CA PRO A 336 15.98 -18.56 -2.28
C PRO A 336 14.96 -17.47 -2.58
N GLN A 337 14.29 -16.90 -1.58
CA GLN A 337 13.28 -15.87 -1.81
C GLN A 337 13.91 -14.56 -2.32
N THR A 338 15.08 -14.19 -1.82
CA THR A 338 15.85 -13.06 -2.34
C THR A 338 16.19 -13.25 -3.83
N ARG A 339 16.62 -14.46 -4.24
CA ARG A 339 16.87 -14.74 -5.65
C ARG A 339 15.61 -14.66 -6.50
N GLU A 340 14.50 -15.21 -6.03
CA GLU A 340 13.19 -15.11 -6.72
C GLU A 340 12.79 -13.65 -6.92
N VAL A 341 12.96 -12.80 -5.91
CA VAL A 341 12.66 -11.35 -6.01
C VAL A 341 13.55 -10.68 -7.05
N LEU A 342 14.87 -10.93 -7.04
CA LEU A 342 15.81 -10.34 -8.01
C LEU A 342 15.51 -10.78 -9.45
N GLU A 343 15.14 -12.05 -9.65
CA GLU A 343 14.76 -12.59 -10.95
C GLU A 343 13.45 -11.98 -11.44
N ALA A 344 12.41 -11.94 -10.60
CA ALA A 344 11.13 -11.33 -10.95
C ALA A 344 11.28 -9.84 -11.25
N TRP A 345 12.03 -9.11 -10.43
CA TRP A 345 12.30 -7.69 -10.65
C TRP A 345 12.98 -7.45 -12.01
N ALA A 346 13.95 -8.31 -12.37
CA ALA A 346 14.63 -8.22 -13.67
C ALA A 346 13.67 -8.48 -14.84
N ILE A 347 12.91 -9.58 -14.76
CA ILE A 347 11.94 -9.96 -15.79
C ILE A 347 10.90 -8.86 -15.97
N ASP A 348 10.37 -8.32 -14.88
CA ASP A 348 9.36 -7.26 -14.94
C ASP A 348 9.90 -5.97 -15.58
N LEU A 349 11.15 -5.60 -15.29
CA LEU A 349 11.79 -4.45 -15.93
C LEU A 349 12.05 -4.69 -17.42
N ASP A 350 12.50 -5.89 -17.81
CA ASP A 350 12.76 -6.23 -19.21
C ASP A 350 11.47 -6.24 -20.02
N ASP A 351 10.44 -6.88 -19.49
CA ASP A 351 9.10 -6.94 -20.08
C ASP A 351 8.48 -5.54 -20.22
N ALA A 352 8.50 -4.74 -19.15
CA ALA A 352 7.97 -3.37 -19.15
C ALA A 352 8.72 -2.44 -20.11
N THR A 353 10.02 -2.69 -20.31
CA THR A 353 10.85 -1.93 -21.28
C THR A 353 10.45 -2.27 -22.71
N ALA A 354 10.11 -3.54 -22.98
CA ALA A 354 9.67 -3.99 -24.30
C ALA A 354 8.23 -3.54 -24.62
N ASP A 355 7.33 -3.75 -23.69
CA ASP A 355 5.91 -3.32 -23.75
C ASP A 355 5.35 -3.15 -22.33
N PRO A 356 4.94 -1.94 -21.91
CA PRO A 356 4.33 -1.72 -20.60
C PRO A 356 3.15 -2.65 -20.29
N LEU A 357 2.34 -3.01 -21.30
CA LEU A 357 1.20 -3.89 -21.12
C LEU A 357 1.57 -5.38 -20.99
N SER A 358 2.83 -5.77 -21.20
CA SER A 358 3.30 -7.12 -20.89
C SER A 358 3.16 -7.46 -19.38
N LEU A 359 3.10 -6.44 -18.50
CA LEU A 359 2.85 -6.60 -17.08
C LEU A 359 1.39 -6.89 -16.73
N SER A 360 0.46 -6.91 -17.68
CA SER A 360 -0.98 -7.00 -17.41
C SER A 360 -1.43 -8.34 -16.81
N ASP A 361 -0.58 -9.33 -16.78
CA ASP A 361 -0.84 -10.61 -16.11
C ASP A 361 -0.38 -10.65 -14.64
N ARG A 362 0.23 -9.55 -14.12
CA ARG A 362 0.82 -9.53 -12.78
C ARG A 362 0.85 -8.17 -12.07
N ALA A 363 0.65 -7.05 -12.77
CA ALA A 363 0.58 -5.71 -12.17
C ALA A 363 -0.82 -5.12 -12.32
N ASP A 364 -1.41 -4.63 -11.23
CA ASP A 364 -2.79 -4.13 -11.20
C ASP A 364 -3.03 -3.00 -12.20
N TRP A 365 -2.11 -2.00 -12.27
CA TRP A 365 -2.28 -0.88 -13.20
C TRP A 365 -2.31 -1.34 -14.66
N ALA A 366 -1.45 -2.29 -15.03
CA ALA A 366 -1.36 -2.78 -16.41
C ALA A 366 -2.57 -3.66 -16.77
N ALA A 367 -3.05 -4.48 -15.83
CA ALA A 367 -4.26 -5.27 -15.99
C ALA A 367 -5.49 -4.37 -16.19
N LYS A 368 -5.64 -3.33 -15.36
CA LYS A 368 -6.71 -2.34 -15.48
C LYS A 368 -6.62 -1.61 -16.83
N LEU A 369 -5.45 -1.08 -17.17
CA LEU A 369 -5.23 -0.33 -18.41
C LEU A 369 -5.59 -1.17 -19.63
N ARG A 370 -5.18 -2.44 -19.68
CA ARG A 370 -5.54 -3.36 -20.77
C ARG A 370 -7.06 -3.50 -20.94
N VAL A 371 -7.80 -3.67 -19.83
CA VAL A 371 -9.26 -3.77 -19.86
C VAL A 371 -9.90 -2.46 -20.31
N LEU A 372 -9.42 -1.34 -19.77
CA LEU A 372 -9.94 -0.01 -20.07
C LEU A 372 -9.70 0.39 -21.54
N GLU A 373 -8.50 0.13 -22.06
CA GLU A 373 -8.18 0.38 -23.47
C GLU A 373 -9.04 -0.49 -24.40
N GLY A 374 -9.26 -1.76 -24.03
CA GLY A 374 -10.18 -2.62 -24.76
C GLY A 374 -11.64 -2.11 -24.76
N LEU A 375 -12.09 -1.50 -23.66
CA LEU A 375 -13.40 -0.87 -23.56
C LEU A 375 -13.46 0.40 -24.40
N ARG A 376 -12.45 1.26 -24.29
CA ARG A 376 -12.34 2.50 -25.07
C ARG A 376 -12.37 2.24 -26.57
N ALA A 377 -11.56 1.28 -27.04
CA ALA A 377 -11.50 0.92 -28.45
C ALA A 377 -12.85 0.42 -28.99
N ARG A 378 -13.57 -0.42 -28.22
CA ARG A 378 -14.89 -0.95 -28.64
C ARG A 378 -15.99 0.11 -28.61
N ALA A 379 -15.95 1.03 -27.67
CA ALA A 379 -17.00 2.02 -27.44
C ALA A 379 -16.74 3.36 -28.16
N GLY A 380 -15.55 3.57 -28.74
CA GLY A 380 -15.12 4.87 -29.23
C GLY A 380 -15.04 5.91 -28.12
N ALA A 381 -14.74 5.49 -26.88
CA ALA A 381 -14.78 6.33 -25.69
C ALA A 381 -13.42 7.02 -25.46
N ASP A 382 -13.45 8.23 -24.94
CA ASP A 382 -12.28 8.92 -24.40
C ASP A 382 -12.17 8.72 -22.87
N TRP A 383 -11.14 9.29 -22.23
CA TRP A 383 -10.92 9.15 -20.78
C TRP A 383 -11.94 9.87 -19.91
N THR A 384 -12.89 10.62 -20.48
CA THR A 384 -14.00 11.28 -19.74
C THR A 384 -15.21 10.36 -19.58
N ASP A 385 -15.24 9.21 -20.23
CA ASP A 385 -16.37 8.28 -20.15
C ASP A 385 -16.52 7.71 -18.72
N PRO A 386 -17.66 7.94 -18.06
CA PRO A 386 -17.86 7.51 -16.67
C PRO A 386 -17.83 5.98 -16.50
N ARG A 387 -18.03 5.21 -17.57
CA ARG A 387 -17.92 3.75 -17.52
C ARG A 387 -16.50 3.29 -17.18
N LEU A 388 -15.47 4.08 -17.52
CA LEU A 388 -14.08 3.76 -17.22
C LEU A 388 -13.83 3.81 -15.70
N ALA A 389 -14.30 4.86 -15.03
CA ALA A 389 -14.22 4.97 -13.56
C ALA A 389 -15.01 3.86 -12.84
N MET A 390 -16.18 3.45 -13.41
CA MET A 390 -16.93 2.31 -12.87
C MET A 390 -16.17 0.99 -12.99
N VAL A 391 -15.48 0.76 -14.11
CA VAL A 391 -14.66 -0.45 -14.32
C VAL A 391 -13.45 -0.45 -13.39
N ASP A 392 -12.81 0.70 -13.20
CA ASP A 392 -11.72 0.87 -12.23
C ASP A 392 -12.17 0.51 -10.81
N LEU A 393 -13.30 1.07 -10.35
CA LEU A 393 -13.85 0.75 -9.04
C LEU A 393 -14.24 -0.74 -8.94
N GLN A 394 -14.82 -1.32 -9.99
CA GLN A 394 -15.22 -2.74 -10.01
C GLN A 394 -14.02 -3.68 -9.93
N TYR A 395 -12.83 -3.25 -10.35
CA TYR A 395 -11.60 -4.02 -10.16
C TYR A 395 -11.30 -4.24 -8.67
N ALA A 396 -11.54 -3.22 -7.85
CA ALA A 396 -11.28 -3.21 -6.42
C ALA A 396 -12.40 -3.84 -5.55
N ASP A 397 -13.52 -4.27 -6.12
CA ASP A 397 -14.65 -4.88 -5.41
C ASP A 397 -14.23 -6.23 -4.79
N LEU A 398 -14.39 -6.41 -3.47
CA LEU A 398 -14.01 -7.65 -2.80
C LEU A 398 -15.04 -8.77 -2.96
N ARG A 399 -16.26 -8.48 -3.42
CA ARG A 399 -17.29 -9.52 -3.63
C ARG A 399 -16.91 -10.48 -4.76
N PRO A 400 -16.89 -11.82 -4.53
CA PRO A 400 -16.39 -12.80 -5.50
C PRO A 400 -17.09 -12.72 -6.87
N ALA A 401 -18.42 -12.54 -6.87
CA ALA A 401 -19.23 -12.50 -8.10
C ALA A 401 -19.14 -11.16 -8.85
N ARG A 402 -18.67 -10.10 -8.22
CA ARG A 402 -18.60 -8.74 -8.78
C ARG A 402 -17.19 -8.28 -9.13
N SER A 403 -16.18 -8.77 -8.41
CA SER A 403 -14.78 -8.40 -8.59
C SER A 403 -14.29 -8.64 -10.01
N LEU A 404 -13.85 -7.58 -10.69
CA LEU A 404 -13.19 -7.72 -11.98
C LEU A 404 -11.84 -8.39 -11.85
N HIS A 405 -11.05 -8.05 -10.79
CA HIS A 405 -9.79 -8.70 -10.50
C HIS A 405 -9.95 -10.23 -10.40
N ARG A 406 -10.91 -10.71 -9.60
CA ARG A 406 -11.15 -12.16 -9.44
C ARG A 406 -11.60 -12.84 -10.73
N ARG A 407 -12.35 -12.14 -11.56
CA ARG A 407 -12.74 -12.67 -12.90
C ARG A 407 -11.53 -12.80 -13.82
N LEU A 408 -10.59 -11.85 -13.78
CA LEU A 408 -9.36 -11.93 -14.56
C LEU A 408 -8.46 -13.07 -14.06
N VAL A 409 -8.37 -13.29 -12.74
CA VAL A 409 -7.65 -14.44 -12.16
C VAL A 409 -8.32 -15.76 -12.60
N ALA A 410 -9.65 -15.88 -12.49
CA ALA A 410 -10.38 -17.08 -12.88
C ALA A 410 -10.27 -17.38 -14.39
N ALA A 411 -10.12 -16.35 -15.22
CA ALA A 411 -9.90 -16.48 -16.65
C ALA A 411 -8.43 -16.77 -17.03
N GLY A 412 -7.51 -16.85 -16.06
CA GLY A 412 -6.07 -17.01 -16.29
C GLY A 412 -5.38 -15.78 -16.90
N ALA A 413 -6.06 -14.62 -16.90
CA ALA A 413 -5.52 -13.36 -17.40
C ALA A 413 -4.65 -12.62 -16.35
N LEU A 414 -4.79 -12.97 -15.08
CA LEU A 414 -3.93 -12.55 -13.98
C LEU A 414 -3.36 -13.76 -13.26
N ARG A 415 -2.08 -13.73 -12.95
CA ARG A 415 -1.39 -14.78 -12.16
C ARG A 415 -1.84 -14.70 -10.70
N CYS A 416 -1.91 -15.87 -10.06
CA CYS A 416 -2.13 -16.01 -8.63
C CYS A 416 -0.94 -16.76 -8.04
N GLY A 417 -0.22 -16.16 -7.10
CA GLY A 417 1.00 -16.73 -6.51
C GLY A 417 0.73 -17.80 -5.46
N VAL A 418 -0.42 -17.69 -4.77
CA VAL A 418 -0.87 -18.65 -3.74
C VAL A 418 -2.34 -18.95 -3.91
N THR A 419 -2.74 -20.15 -3.50
CA THR A 419 -4.14 -20.59 -3.59
C THR A 419 -5.01 -19.87 -2.58
N ARG A 420 -6.32 -19.74 -2.88
CA ARG A 420 -7.28 -19.21 -1.90
C ARG A 420 -7.32 -20.05 -0.61
N ALA A 421 -7.08 -21.36 -0.70
CA ALA A 421 -7.01 -22.24 0.46
C ALA A 421 -5.85 -21.85 1.39
N SER A 422 -4.66 -21.62 0.83
CA SER A 422 -3.49 -21.17 1.62
C SER A 422 -3.73 -19.79 2.28
N VAL A 423 -4.40 -18.89 1.58
CA VAL A 423 -4.77 -17.58 2.14
C VAL A 423 -5.83 -17.72 3.25
N ALA A 424 -6.82 -18.61 3.06
CA ALA A 424 -7.85 -18.88 4.08
C ALA A 424 -7.24 -19.54 5.32
N GLU A 425 -6.27 -20.44 5.16
CA GLU A 425 -5.52 -21.01 6.27
C GLU A 425 -4.81 -19.91 7.06
N ALA A 426 -4.11 -19.00 6.38
CA ALA A 426 -3.44 -17.86 7.03
C ALA A 426 -4.41 -16.96 7.79
N ALA A 427 -5.64 -16.76 7.33
CA ALA A 427 -6.64 -15.95 8.03
C ALA A 427 -7.02 -16.52 9.42
N HIS A 428 -6.84 -17.82 9.63
CA HIS A 428 -7.26 -18.54 10.85
C HIS A 428 -6.12 -19.15 11.67
N THR A 429 -4.91 -19.23 11.12
CA THR A 429 -3.75 -19.83 11.79
C THR A 429 -2.90 -18.75 12.45
N PRO A 430 -2.44 -18.96 13.71
CA PRO A 430 -1.50 -18.03 14.34
C PRO A 430 -0.25 -17.84 13.49
N GLY A 431 0.16 -16.59 13.30
CA GLY A 431 1.41 -16.28 12.64
C GLY A 431 2.60 -16.94 13.39
N ALA A 432 3.61 -17.38 12.64
CA ALA A 432 4.85 -17.84 13.26
C ALA A 432 5.47 -16.66 14.04
N ARG A 433 5.70 -16.87 15.35
CA ARG A 433 6.39 -15.89 16.22
C ARG A 433 7.89 -15.97 16.00
#